data_90c8edb60ae6196c1d1351b7d37b362d
#
_entry.id   90c8edb60ae6196c1d1351b7d37b362d
#
_cell.length_a   1.000
_cell.length_b   1.000
_cell.length_c   1.000
_cell.angle_alpha   90.00
_cell.angle_beta   90.00
_cell.angle_gamma   90.00
#
_symmetry.space_group_name_H-M   'P 1'
#
loop_
_entity.id
_entity.type
_entity.pdbx_description
1 polymer ?
#
loop_
_entity_poly.entity_id
_entity_poly.type
_entity_poly.pdbx_seq_one_letter_code
_entity_poly.pdbx_strand_id
1 'polypeptide(L)'
;MTLPFENDTSRIVKRLAKQNMKANRRTSISIMVAILIASTFLCSLCTFVQSYWNQSVQQEIAAYGDWDAQLLEIHAGQLDLIQNNENVQTIMVKGDNQTALLPAASGLPYLLIQNCDGAYWGGMREKNLILRGRVPQAPGEIVVGKSFFEQNPSVEIGDRLNLDLGERRKGNTTVDFLSPIQSGEEFVKTGKVQYTIVGEIDMTVSSAYNGYPAYGWLDTTALSEDTGIVAYLQVTQPRKVYEIIPQIAEDIGLQPDEFGDYPFRYHTALLGMYGIYAPGHFLSSDLPKLALALGLVMAASMAVFAYIIRGAFSISAKRKVKELGILKSIGMTPRQIHMMIVYEARWLSVLPILVSVGLGYLFSYGVLAAYSDLTQEVTGSRIT
;
A
#
# COMPACT_ATOMS: atom_id res chain seq x y z
N MET A 1 -44.78 41.96 15.45
CA MET A 1 -45.78 42.11 14.37
C MET A 1 -45.02 42.16 13.08
N THR A 2 -44.91 41.06 12.37
CA THR A 2 -44.35 40.96 11.01
C THR A 2 -45.46 41.43 10.06
N LEU A 3 -45.18 42.47 9.28
CA LEU A 3 -46.09 42.98 8.29
C LEU A 3 -46.35 41.90 7.19
N PRO A 4 -47.59 41.67 6.73
CA PRO A 4 -47.97 40.61 5.81
C PRO A 4 -47.55 40.83 4.35
N PHE A 5 -46.64 41.77 4.08
CA PHE A 5 -46.09 42.07 2.75
C PHE A 5 -44.55 41.99 2.71
N GLU A 6 -43.96 40.92 3.26
CA GLU A 6 -42.61 40.56 2.86
C GLU A 6 -42.71 39.97 1.44
N ASN A 7 -42.75 40.87 0.46
CA ASN A 7 -42.74 40.56 -0.95
C ASN A 7 -41.46 39.72 -1.22
N ASP A 8 -41.60 38.47 -1.57
CA ASP A 8 -40.45 37.59 -1.87
C ASP A 8 -39.68 38.13 -3.08
N THR A 9 -38.80 39.08 -2.82
CA THR A 9 -37.96 39.75 -3.81
C THR A 9 -36.86 38.80 -4.32
N SER A 10 -36.73 37.58 -3.77
CA SER A 10 -35.69 36.63 -4.13
C SER A 10 -35.79 36.22 -5.61
N ARG A 11 -36.97 36.06 -6.18
CA ARG A 11 -37.18 35.78 -7.62
C ARG A 11 -36.70 36.92 -8.50
N ILE A 12 -36.96 38.16 -8.10
CA ILE A 12 -36.55 39.36 -8.84
C ILE A 12 -35.04 39.49 -8.82
N VAL A 13 -34.43 39.31 -7.62
CA VAL A 13 -32.97 39.35 -7.43
C VAL A 13 -32.26 38.27 -8.26
N LYS A 14 -32.77 37.02 -8.32
CA LYS A 14 -32.25 35.96 -9.15
C LYS A 14 -32.32 36.28 -10.64
N ARG A 15 -33.44 36.86 -11.10
CA ARG A 15 -33.63 37.27 -12.49
C ARG A 15 -32.66 38.40 -12.87
N LEU A 16 -32.48 39.38 -12.01
CA LEU A 16 -31.51 40.47 -12.21
C LEU A 16 -30.08 39.96 -12.24
N ALA A 17 -29.68 39.06 -11.34
CA ALA A 17 -28.37 38.41 -11.38
C ALA A 17 -28.11 37.70 -12.70
N LYS A 18 -29.09 36.95 -13.22
CA LYS A 18 -28.99 36.26 -14.50
C LYS A 18 -28.89 37.21 -15.71
N GLN A 19 -29.65 38.31 -15.69
CA GLN A 19 -29.58 39.37 -16.72
C GLN A 19 -28.21 40.07 -16.69
N ASN A 20 -27.68 40.37 -15.50
CA ASN A 20 -26.39 41.01 -15.33
C ASN A 20 -25.24 40.12 -15.85
N MET A 21 -25.29 38.82 -15.58
CA MET A 21 -24.32 37.86 -16.15
C MET A 21 -24.37 37.84 -17.68
N LYS A 22 -25.56 37.92 -18.28
CA LYS A 22 -25.70 37.96 -19.74
C LYS A 22 -25.19 39.27 -20.34
N ALA A 23 -25.44 40.42 -19.66
CA ALA A 23 -24.93 41.72 -20.09
C ALA A 23 -23.40 41.79 -20.04
N ASN A 24 -22.81 41.17 -19.01
CA ASN A 24 -21.36 41.16 -18.80
C ASN A 24 -20.75 39.80 -19.19
N ARG A 25 -21.19 39.20 -20.29
CA ARG A 25 -20.84 37.81 -20.74
C ARG A 25 -19.35 37.55 -20.80
N ARG A 26 -18.55 38.46 -21.33
CA ARG A 26 -17.10 38.30 -21.46
C ARG A 26 -16.42 38.14 -20.09
N THR A 27 -16.77 39.01 -19.12
CA THR A 27 -16.22 38.95 -17.77
C THR A 27 -16.69 37.68 -17.02
N SER A 28 -17.96 37.32 -17.20
CA SER A 28 -18.52 36.08 -16.60
C SER A 28 -17.82 34.83 -17.13
N ILE A 29 -17.57 34.73 -18.44
CA ILE A 29 -16.83 33.62 -19.06
C ILE A 29 -15.38 33.59 -18.54
N SER A 30 -14.70 34.73 -18.48
CA SER A 30 -13.31 34.78 -17.94
C SER A 30 -13.21 34.28 -16.52
N ILE A 31 -14.18 34.61 -15.65
CA ILE A 31 -14.24 34.13 -14.26
C ILE A 31 -14.49 32.62 -14.25
N MET A 32 -15.46 32.12 -15.05
CA MET A 32 -15.77 30.70 -15.13
C MET A 32 -14.56 29.89 -15.63
N VAL A 33 -13.84 30.38 -16.62
CA VAL A 33 -12.61 29.73 -17.15
C VAL A 33 -11.51 29.74 -16.08
N ALA A 34 -11.31 30.85 -15.38
CA ALA A 34 -10.32 30.92 -14.30
C ALA A 34 -10.62 29.92 -13.17
N ILE A 35 -11.89 29.82 -12.76
CA ILE A 35 -12.34 28.84 -11.76
C ILE A 35 -12.16 27.42 -12.28
N LEU A 36 -12.55 27.15 -13.54
CA LEU A 36 -12.42 25.85 -14.18
C LEU A 36 -10.95 25.38 -14.16
N ILE A 37 -10.03 26.21 -14.64
CA ILE A 37 -8.60 25.88 -14.70
C ILE A 37 -8.05 25.62 -13.28
N ALA A 38 -8.33 26.54 -12.35
CA ALA A 38 -7.85 26.45 -10.99
C ALA A 38 -8.37 25.18 -10.27
N SER A 39 -9.67 24.89 -10.38
CA SER A 39 -10.28 23.74 -9.75
C SER A 39 -9.92 22.42 -10.44
N THR A 40 -9.75 22.42 -11.77
CA THR A 40 -9.25 21.24 -12.50
C THR A 40 -7.83 20.87 -12.06
N PHE A 41 -6.94 21.84 -11.97
CA PHE A 41 -5.57 21.60 -11.52
C PHE A 41 -5.53 21.08 -10.08
N LEU A 42 -6.28 21.72 -9.17
CA LEU A 42 -6.33 21.31 -7.77
C LEU A 42 -6.90 19.88 -7.63
N CYS A 43 -8.00 19.59 -8.33
CA CYS A 43 -8.60 18.25 -8.34
C CYS A 43 -7.61 17.21 -8.89
N SER A 44 -6.95 17.52 -10.02
CA SER A 44 -5.94 16.65 -10.60
C SER A 44 -4.77 16.39 -9.64
N LEU A 45 -4.27 17.43 -8.98
CA LEU A 45 -3.17 17.30 -8.01
C LEU A 45 -3.57 16.39 -6.83
N CYS A 46 -4.76 16.61 -6.25
CA CYS A 46 -5.26 15.77 -5.16
C CYS A 46 -5.43 14.31 -5.59
N THR A 47 -6.02 14.08 -6.75
CA THR A 47 -6.25 12.73 -7.29
C THR A 47 -4.92 12.04 -7.59
N PHE A 48 -3.96 12.76 -8.19
CA PHE A 48 -2.64 12.22 -8.47
C PHE A 48 -1.90 11.81 -7.21
N VAL A 49 -1.86 12.68 -6.19
CA VAL A 49 -1.19 12.38 -4.91
C VAL A 49 -1.83 11.16 -4.25
N GLN A 50 -3.16 11.08 -4.23
CA GLN A 50 -3.87 9.95 -3.63
C GLN A 50 -3.63 8.65 -4.40
N SER A 51 -3.68 8.69 -5.72
CA SER A 51 -3.42 7.51 -6.56
C SER A 51 -1.99 7.01 -6.41
N TYR A 52 -1.02 7.93 -6.44
CA TYR A 52 0.39 7.59 -6.22
C TYR A 52 0.61 6.94 -4.84
N TRP A 53 -0.02 7.50 -3.79
CA TRP A 53 0.08 6.96 -2.43
C TRP A 53 -0.50 5.55 -2.33
N ASN A 54 -1.72 5.36 -2.85
CA ASN A 54 -2.37 4.05 -2.87
C ASN A 54 -1.53 3.03 -3.65
N GLN A 55 -0.98 3.43 -4.80
CA GLN A 55 -0.10 2.58 -5.58
C GLN A 55 1.17 2.19 -4.80
N SER A 56 1.78 3.14 -4.07
CA SER A 56 2.95 2.85 -3.24
C SER A 56 2.63 1.84 -2.14
N VAL A 57 1.46 1.95 -1.50
CA VAL A 57 0.98 0.97 -0.51
C VAL A 57 0.82 -0.42 -1.15
N GLN A 58 0.17 -0.50 -2.32
CA GLN A 58 -0.01 -1.78 -3.01
C GLN A 58 1.32 -2.39 -3.47
N GLN A 59 2.27 -1.57 -3.89
CA GLN A 59 3.63 -2.04 -4.23
C GLN A 59 4.37 -2.59 -3.01
N GLU A 60 4.24 -1.95 -1.84
CA GLU A 60 4.84 -2.43 -0.60
C GLU A 60 4.25 -3.78 -0.19
N ILE A 61 2.91 -3.90 -0.22
CA ILE A 61 2.21 -5.17 0.05
C ILE A 61 2.62 -6.25 -0.97
N ALA A 62 2.69 -5.90 -2.25
CA ALA A 62 3.11 -6.85 -3.28
C ALA A 62 4.57 -7.29 -3.13
N ALA A 63 5.45 -6.43 -2.61
CA ALA A 63 6.87 -6.70 -2.43
C ALA A 63 7.20 -7.48 -1.15
N TYR A 64 6.46 -7.25 -0.07
CA TYR A 64 6.80 -7.79 1.26
C TYR A 64 5.65 -8.52 1.94
N GLY A 65 4.42 -8.47 1.42
CA GLY A 65 3.22 -9.04 2.03
C GLY A 65 2.44 -8.04 2.87
N ASP A 66 1.22 -8.44 3.23
CA ASP A 66 0.27 -7.64 4.02
C ASP A 66 0.29 -8.15 5.47
N TRP A 67 1.13 -7.55 6.29
CA TRP A 67 1.29 -7.88 7.71
C TRP A 67 1.73 -6.66 8.51
N ASP A 68 1.42 -6.64 9.80
CA ASP A 68 1.75 -5.53 10.72
C ASP A 68 3.01 -5.80 11.54
N ALA A 69 3.14 -7.04 12.02
CA ALA A 69 4.28 -7.49 12.82
C ALA A 69 4.65 -8.95 12.53
N GLN A 70 5.92 -9.27 12.76
CA GLN A 70 6.48 -10.61 12.63
C GLN A 70 7.03 -11.04 14.00
N LEU A 71 6.55 -12.17 14.52
CA LEU A 71 7.10 -12.81 15.71
C LEU A 71 8.14 -13.85 15.27
N LEU A 72 9.28 -13.78 15.87
CA LEU A 72 10.42 -14.68 15.67
C LEU A 72 10.59 -15.58 16.89
N GLU A 73 11.32 -16.68 16.74
CA GLU A 73 11.69 -17.55 17.85
C GLU A 73 10.49 -18.06 18.67
N ILE A 74 9.36 -18.28 18.00
CA ILE A 74 8.17 -18.86 18.61
C ILE A 74 8.05 -20.35 18.25
N HIS A 75 7.30 -21.10 19.07
CA HIS A 75 7.05 -22.51 18.88
C HIS A 75 5.59 -22.77 18.55
N ALA A 76 5.32 -23.88 17.86
CA ALA A 76 3.98 -24.22 17.44
C ALA A 76 2.97 -24.31 18.60
N GLY A 77 3.39 -24.74 19.79
CA GLY A 77 2.55 -24.77 20.99
C GLY A 77 2.03 -23.40 21.45
N GLN A 78 2.64 -22.29 20.98
CA GLN A 78 2.21 -20.93 21.29
C GLN A 78 1.14 -20.39 20.32
N LEU A 79 0.92 -21.08 19.18
CA LEU A 79 -0.01 -20.61 18.14
C LEU A 79 -1.43 -20.43 18.66
N ASP A 80 -1.92 -21.34 19.48
CA ASP A 80 -3.28 -21.28 20.02
C ASP A 80 -3.49 -20.03 20.90
N LEU A 81 -2.48 -19.62 21.66
CA LEU A 81 -2.52 -18.40 22.47
C LEU A 81 -2.61 -17.17 21.60
N ILE A 82 -1.83 -17.13 20.51
CA ILE A 82 -1.84 -16.01 19.56
C ILE A 82 -3.17 -15.98 18.79
N GLN A 83 -3.68 -17.13 18.37
CA GLN A 83 -4.90 -17.27 17.57
C GLN A 83 -6.15 -16.86 18.34
N ASN A 84 -6.18 -17.14 19.64
CA ASN A 84 -7.30 -16.79 20.51
C ASN A 84 -7.21 -15.35 21.07
N ASN A 85 -6.17 -14.59 20.75
CA ASN A 85 -6.05 -13.20 21.17
C ASN A 85 -6.99 -12.30 20.34
N GLU A 86 -7.88 -11.57 21.01
CA GLU A 86 -8.90 -10.71 20.39
C GLU A 86 -8.33 -9.59 19.52
N ASN A 87 -7.07 -9.24 19.74
CA ASN A 87 -6.38 -8.20 18.99
C ASN A 87 -5.74 -8.71 17.70
N VAL A 88 -5.74 -10.02 17.46
CA VAL A 88 -5.18 -10.65 16.26
C VAL A 88 -6.31 -10.89 15.25
N GLN A 89 -6.13 -10.39 14.04
CA GLN A 89 -7.06 -10.57 12.94
C GLN A 89 -6.68 -11.78 12.07
N THR A 90 -5.40 -11.90 11.73
CA THR A 90 -4.88 -12.95 10.85
C THR A 90 -3.50 -13.37 11.33
N ILE A 91 -3.23 -14.67 11.31
CA ILE A 91 -1.90 -15.24 11.51
C ILE A 91 -1.49 -15.95 10.23
N MET A 92 -0.29 -15.67 9.77
CA MET A 92 0.36 -16.33 8.65
C MET A 92 1.62 -17.02 9.16
N VAL A 93 1.73 -18.32 8.99
CA VAL A 93 2.79 -19.12 9.62
C VAL A 93 3.77 -19.63 8.58
N LYS A 94 5.05 -19.47 8.89
CA LYS A 94 6.17 -20.07 8.18
C LYS A 94 6.90 -21.01 9.15
N GLY A 95 7.08 -22.27 8.75
CA GLY A 95 7.81 -23.27 9.51
C GLY A 95 9.32 -23.06 9.44
N ASP A 96 10.03 -23.88 10.18
CA ASP A 96 11.49 -23.93 10.15
C ASP A 96 12.03 -24.21 8.74
N ASN A 97 13.20 -23.66 8.46
CA ASN A 97 13.89 -23.88 7.22
C ASN A 97 14.40 -25.32 7.13
N GLN A 98 14.11 -25.99 6.02
CA GLN A 98 14.54 -27.35 5.76
C GLN A 98 15.52 -27.41 4.58
N THR A 99 16.55 -28.20 4.72
CA THR A 99 17.51 -28.45 3.63
C THR A 99 17.34 -29.89 3.13
N ALA A 100 17.15 -30.05 1.82
CA ALA A 100 17.11 -31.34 1.18
C ALA A 100 18.30 -31.50 0.23
N LEU A 101 18.91 -32.69 0.22
CA LEU A 101 20.03 -33.02 -0.65
C LEU A 101 19.51 -33.39 -2.04
N LEU A 102 20.01 -32.70 -3.05
CA LEU A 102 19.72 -32.98 -4.45
C LEU A 102 20.73 -33.97 -5.05
N PRO A 103 20.35 -34.72 -6.12
CA PRO A 103 21.29 -35.51 -6.90
C PRO A 103 22.45 -34.66 -7.45
N ALA A 104 23.64 -35.23 -7.55
CA ALA A 104 24.84 -34.51 -8.00
C ALA A 104 24.72 -33.88 -9.41
N ALA A 105 23.80 -34.38 -10.23
CA ALA A 105 23.53 -33.86 -11.57
C ALA A 105 22.70 -32.58 -11.58
N SER A 106 22.16 -32.15 -10.43
CA SER A 106 21.23 -31.01 -10.33
C SER A 106 21.91 -29.62 -10.32
N GLY A 107 23.21 -29.52 -10.44
CA GLY A 107 23.98 -28.28 -10.44
C GLY A 107 24.31 -27.80 -9.02
N LEU A 108 23.35 -27.38 -8.24
CA LEU A 108 23.52 -27.06 -6.81
C LEU A 108 23.12 -28.24 -5.93
N PRO A 109 23.80 -28.44 -4.79
CA PRO A 109 23.61 -29.65 -3.98
C PRO A 109 22.34 -29.67 -3.16
N TYR A 110 21.70 -28.50 -2.94
CA TYR A 110 20.61 -28.42 -1.98
C TYR A 110 19.34 -27.81 -2.57
N LEU A 111 18.20 -28.26 -2.05
CA LEU A 111 16.91 -27.58 -2.15
C LEU A 111 16.63 -26.96 -0.78
N LEU A 112 16.44 -25.63 -0.76
CA LEU A 112 16.21 -24.83 0.44
C LEU A 112 14.70 -24.63 0.58
N ILE A 113 14.07 -25.38 1.49
CA ILE A 113 12.62 -25.48 1.58
C ILE A 113 12.10 -24.66 2.76
N GLN A 114 11.12 -23.82 2.50
CA GLN A 114 10.34 -23.09 3.50
C GLN A 114 8.88 -23.52 3.38
N ASN A 115 8.37 -24.19 4.39
CA ASN A 115 6.96 -24.59 4.40
C ASN A 115 6.10 -23.47 5.00
N CYS A 116 4.99 -23.15 4.35
CA CYS A 116 4.11 -22.04 4.70
C CYS A 116 2.66 -22.50 4.74
N ASP A 117 1.88 -21.93 5.67
CA ASP A 117 0.46 -22.26 5.81
C ASP A 117 -0.42 -21.59 4.74
N GLY A 118 -1.71 -21.92 4.74
CA GLY A 118 -2.65 -21.36 3.77
C GLY A 118 -2.85 -19.84 3.88
N ALA A 119 -2.77 -19.30 5.08
CA ALA A 119 -2.90 -17.87 5.31
C ALA A 119 -1.68 -17.11 4.77
N TYR A 120 -0.48 -17.67 4.94
CA TYR A 120 0.75 -17.13 4.35
C TYR A 120 0.62 -17.02 2.82
N TRP A 121 0.19 -18.07 2.16
CA TRP A 121 -0.05 -18.06 0.71
C TRP A 121 -1.15 -17.08 0.29
N GLY A 122 -2.05 -16.72 1.19
CA GLY A 122 -3.08 -15.69 0.99
C GLY A 122 -2.54 -14.25 1.04
N GLY A 123 -1.68 -13.95 2.01
CA GLY A 123 -1.25 -12.58 2.37
C GLY A 123 0.15 -12.18 1.92
N MET A 124 1.04 -13.16 1.66
CA MET A 124 2.44 -12.88 1.38
C MET A 124 2.74 -12.77 -0.11
N ARG A 125 3.88 -12.18 -0.44
CA ARG A 125 4.30 -11.86 -1.81
C ARG A 125 4.51 -13.09 -2.69
N GLU A 126 4.88 -14.21 -2.11
CA GLU A 126 5.32 -15.41 -2.81
C GLU A 126 4.26 -15.94 -3.80
N LYS A 127 2.98 -15.78 -3.47
CA LYS A 127 1.88 -16.13 -4.40
C LYS A 127 1.93 -15.34 -5.72
N ASN A 128 2.39 -14.08 -5.67
CA ASN A 128 2.46 -13.20 -6.83
C ASN A 128 3.68 -13.52 -7.72
N LEU A 129 4.62 -14.31 -7.21
CA LEU A 129 5.82 -14.73 -7.92
C LEU A 129 5.65 -16.06 -8.66
N ILE A 130 4.48 -16.70 -8.62
CA ILE A 130 4.22 -17.93 -9.35
C ILE A 130 4.23 -17.66 -10.86
N LEU A 131 5.15 -18.29 -11.57
CA LEU A 131 5.29 -18.15 -13.02
C LEU A 131 4.44 -19.19 -13.77
N ARG A 132 4.44 -20.43 -13.27
CA ARG A 132 3.69 -21.55 -13.86
C ARG A 132 3.15 -22.47 -12.77
N GLY A 133 2.04 -23.14 -13.02
CA GLY A 133 1.40 -24.04 -12.07
C GLY A 133 0.56 -23.30 -11.03
N ARG A 134 0.63 -23.72 -9.77
CA ARG A 134 -0.14 -23.17 -8.64
C ARG A 134 0.67 -23.16 -7.36
N VAL A 135 0.17 -22.45 -6.36
CA VAL A 135 0.70 -22.55 -4.99
C VAL A 135 0.42 -23.92 -4.38
N PRO A 136 1.26 -24.42 -3.45
CA PRO A 136 1.00 -25.62 -2.66
C PRO A 136 -0.32 -25.49 -1.88
N GLN A 137 -1.05 -26.61 -1.78
CA GLN A 137 -2.35 -26.68 -1.08
C GLN A 137 -2.46 -27.88 -0.15
N ALA A 138 -1.47 -28.77 -0.18
CA ALA A 138 -1.45 -29.97 0.64
C ALA A 138 -0.01 -30.34 1.06
N PRO A 139 0.15 -31.08 2.17
CA PRO A 139 1.46 -31.61 2.57
C PRO A 139 2.13 -32.41 1.44
N GLY A 140 3.43 -32.20 1.27
CA GLY A 140 4.20 -32.84 0.20
C GLY A 140 4.12 -32.15 -1.16
N GLU A 141 3.42 -31.04 -1.28
CA GLU A 141 3.46 -30.18 -2.47
C GLU A 141 4.48 -29.05 -2.29
N ILE A 142 5.25 -28.76 -3.34
CA ILE A 142 6.22 -27.65 -3.37
C ILE A 142 6.15 -26.88 -4.67
N VAL A 143 6.49 -25.58 -4.59
CA VAL A 143 6.92 -24.77 -5.73
C VAL A 143 8.42 -24.57 -5.65
N VAL A 144 9.09 -24.56 -6.79
CA VAL A 144 10.55 -24.50 -6.87
C VAL A 144 10.97 -23.30 -7.69
N GLY A 145 12.08 -22.68 -7.33
CA GLY A 145 12.61 -21.50 -7.99
C GLY A 145 12.94 -21.76 -9.46
N LYS A 146 12.75 -20.74 -10.31
CA LYS A 146 13.02 -20.75 -11.74
C LYS A 146 14.42 -21.31 -12.09
N SER A 147 15.43 -20.94 -11.32
CA SER A 147 16.81 -21.40 -11.53
C SER A 147 16.99 -22.91 -11.42
N PHE A 148 16.12 -23.62 -10.70
CA PHE A 148 16.14 -25.08 -10.64
C PHE A 148 15.74 -25.69 -11.99
N PHE A 149 14.67 -25.20 -12.62
CA PHE A 149 14.24 -25.70 -13.94
C PHE A 149 15.23 -25.33 -15.04
N GLU A 150 15.88 -24.19 -14.97
CA GLU A 150 16.91 -23.77 -15.92
C GLU A 150 18.11 -24.72 -15.90
N GLN A 151 18.47 -25.23 -14.73
CA GLN A 151 19.59 -26.21 -14.58
C GLN A 151 19.15 -27.67 -14.75
N ASN A 152 17.86 -27.96 -14.61
CA ASN A 152 17.29 -29.32 -14.71
C ASN A 152 16.15 -29.37 -15.73
N PRO A 153 16.42 -29.18 -17.02
CA PRO A 153 15.39 -29.06 -18.06
C PRO A 153 14.55 -30.31 -18.29
N SER A 154 14.96 -31.47 -17.74
CA SER A 154 14.18 -32.71 -17.77
C SER A 154 13.13 -32.81 -16.67
N VAL A 155 13.11 -31.89 -15.71
CA VAL A 155 12.14 -31.88 -14.62
C VAL A 155 10.95 -30.98 -15.00
N GLU A 156 9.75 -31.53 -14.79
CA GLU A 156 8.49 -30.84 -15.12
C GLU A 156 7.59 -30.66 -13.89
N ILE A 157 6.62 -29.75 -14.00
CA ILE A 157 5.56 -29.62 -12.99
C ILE A 157 4.72 -30.90 -13.00
N GLY A 158 4.52 -31.49 -11.82
CA GLY A 158 3.91 -32.81 -11.63
C GLY A 158 4.88 -33.89 -11.22
N ASP A 159 6.19 -33.67 -11.43
CA ASP A 159 7.21 -34.64 -11.06
C ASP A 159 7.35 -34.78 -9.54
N ARG A 160 7.79 -35.98 -9.14
CA ARG A 160 8.02 -36.33 -7.74
C ARG A 160 9.50 -36.40 -7.44
N LEU A 161 9.93 -35.64 -6.46
CA LEU A 161 11.29 -35.64 -5.94
C LEU A 161 11.34 -36.45 -4.64
N ASN A 162 12.17 -37.51 -4.63
CA ASN A 162 12.48 -38.25 -3.41
C ASN A 162 13.82 -37.75 -2.88
N LEU A 163 13.79 -37.02 -1.76
CA LEU A 163 14.94 -36.30 -1.26
C LEU A 163 15.29 -36.74 0.15
N ASP A 164 16.58 -36.73 0.48
CA ASP A 164 17.05 -36.84 1.85
C ASP A 164 17.02 -35.46 2.52
N LEU A 165 16.27 -35.33 3.60
CA LEU A 165 16.31 -34.16 4.47
C LEU A 165 17.49 -34.25 5.44
N GLY A 166 18.04 -33.10 5.82
CA GLY A 166 19.13 -33.08 6.76
C GLY A 166 19.65 -31.70 7.10
N GLU A 167 20.73 -31.69 7.86
CA GLU A 167 21.41 -30.49 8.31
C GLU A 167 22.79 -30.40 7.68
N ARG A 168 23.20 -29.19 7.36
CA ARG A 168 24.57 -28.88 6.97
C ARG A 168 25.39 -28.69 8.24
N ARG A 169 26.48 -29.42 8.41
CA ARG A 169 27.32 -29.32 9.59
C ARG A 169 28.78 -29.11 9.24
N LYS A 170 29.50 -28.38 10.06
CA LYS A 170 30.95 -28.28 10.03
C LYS A 170 31.47 -28.59 11.42
N GLY A 171 32.03 -29.81 11.57
CA GLY A 171 32.31 -30.35 12.88
C GLY A 171 31.03 -30.49 13.72
N ASN A 172 30.98 -29.87 14.90
CA ASN A 172 29.81 -29.90 15.79
C ASN A 172 28.82 -28.74 15.57
N THR A 173 29.10 -27.82 14.64
CA THR A 173 28.26 -26.61 14.43
C THR A 173 27.37 -26.80 13.23
N THR A 174 26.07 -26.53 13.37
CA THR A 174 25.13 -26.44 12.24
C THR A 174 25.45 -25.19 11.41
N VAL A 175 25.54 -25.36 10.11
CA VAL A 175 25.75 -24.28 9.15
C VAL A 175 24.40 -23.66 8.82
N ASP A 176 24.34 -22.33 8.89
CA ASP A 176 23.11 -21.61 8.58
C ASP A 176 22.56 -21.93 7.18
N PHE A 177 21.24 -22.02 7.08
CA PHE A 177 20.49 -22.39 5.90
C PHE A 177 20.89 -21.59 4.64
N LEU A 178 21.15 -20.31 4.77
CA LEU A 178 21.52 -19.41 3.67
C LEU A 178 23.03 -19.22 3.51
N SER A 179 23.86 -19.80 4.39
CA SER A 179 25.32 -19.61 4.33
C SER A 179 25.92 -20.28 3.10
N PRO A 180 26.97 -19.70 2.49
CA PRO A 180 27.75 -20.35 1.42
C PRO A 180 28.34 -21.71 1.86
N ILE A 181 28.59 -22.62 0.89
CA ILE A 181 29.25 -23.90 1.17
C ILE A 181 30.62 -23.63 1.78
N GLN A 182 30.86 -24.26 2.89
CA GLN A 182 32.12 -24.16 3.61
C GLN A 182 32.98 -25.40 3.35
N SER A 183 34.27 -25.21 3.19
CA SER A 183 35.20 -26.34 3.05
C SER A 183 35.15 -27.22 4.32
N GLY A 184 35.01 -28.55 4.12
CA GLY A 184 34.88 -29.51 5.21
C GLY A 184 33.46 -29.58 5.83
N GLU A 185 32.45 -29.04 5.15
CA GLU A 185 31.05 -29.21 5.50
C GLU A 185 30.54 -30.60 5.12
N GLU A 186 29.75 -31.22 5.96
CA GLU A 186 29.09 -32.50 5.75
C GLU A 186 27.56 -32.32 5.84
N PHE A 187 26.83 -33.12 5.03
CA PHE A 187 25.37 -33.19 5.11
C PHE A 187 24.96 -34.38 5.98
N VAL A 188 24.36 -34.10 7.12
CA VAL A 188 23.87 -35.10 8.08
C VAL A 188 22.39 -35.35 7.82
N LYS A 189 22.06 -36.52 7.31
CA LYS A 189 20.68 -36.91 6.99
C LYS A 189 19.87 -37.12 8.25
N THR A 190 18.67 -36.49 8.29
CA THR A 190 17.70 -36.60 9.40
C THR A 190 16.43 -37.35 8.99
N GLY A 191 16.12 -37.42 7.69
CA GLY A 191 14.91 -38.06 7.20
C GLY A 191 14.85 -38.18 5.68
N LYS A 192 13.75 -38.74 5.20
CA LYS A 192 13.41 -38.77 3.77
C LYS A 192 12.03 -38.19 3.54
N VAL A 193 11.87 -37.49 2.44
CA VAL A 193 10.63 -36.89 2.04
C VAL A 193 10.39 -37.06 0.55
N GLN A 194 9.12 -37.16 0.20
CA GLN A 194 8.70 -37.13 -1.19
C GLN A 194 7.90 -35.83 -1.41
N TYR A 195 8.38 -35.03 -2.34
CA TYR A 195 7.67 -33.81 -2.77
C TYR A 195 7.16 -33.95 -4.20
N THR A 196 5.98 -33.40 -4.44
CA THR A 196 5.44 -33.20 -5.80
C THR A 196 5.59 -31.73 -6.16
N ILE A 197 6.22 -31.44 -7.29
CA ILE A 197 6.37 -30.07 -7.80
C ILE A 197 5.02 -29.65 -8.38
N VAL A 198 4.41 -28.59 -7.82
CA VAL A 198 3.11 -28.07 -8.28
C VAL A 198 3.21 -26.72 -8.98
N GLY A 199 4.38 -26.08 -8.95
CA GLY A 199 4.59 -24.81 -9.64
C GLY A 199 6.04 -24.35 -9.67
N GLU A 200 6.26 -23.33 -10.46
CA GLU A 200 7.52 -22.58 -10.60
C GLU A 200 7.35 -21.17 -10.04
N ILE A 201 8.32 -20.75 -9.23
CA ILE A 201 8.30 -19.42 -8.61
C ILE A 201 9.46 -18.57 -9.16
N ASP A 202 9.21 -17.26 -9.42
CA ASP A 202 10.21 -16.30 -9.93
C ASP A 202 11.22 -15.94 -8.84
N MET A 203 11.96 -16.94 -8.42
CA MET A 203 13.08 -16.78 -7.51
C MET A 203 14.33 -17.38 -8.15
N THR A 204 15.35 -16.55 -8.27
CA THR A 204 16.67 -16.95 -8.74
C THR A 204 17.60 -17.14 -7.56
N VAL A 205 18.53 -18.06 -7.70
CA VAL A 205 19.63 -18.23 -6.75
C VAL A 205 20.55 -17.03 -6.86
N SER A 206 20.75 -16.31 -5.75
CA SER A 206 21.91 -15.43 -5.66
C SER A 206 23.18 -16.27 -5.67
N SER A 207 24.26 -15.77 -6.26
CA SER A 207 25.58 -16.44 -6.28
C SER A 207 26.14 -16.75 -4.88
N ALA A 208 25.53 -16.21 -3.84
CA ALA A 208 25.84 -16.47 -2.44
C ALA A 208 25.14 -17.73 -1.87
N TYR A 209 24.07 -18.22 -2.50
CA TYR A 209 23.30 -19.37 -2.01
C TYR A 209 23.76 -20.68 -2.64
N ASN A 210 23.63 -21.76 -1.88
CA ASN A 210 24.11 -23.08 -2.28
C ASN A 210 23.00 -24.06 -2.61
N GLY A 211 21.79 -23.56 -2.75
CA GLY A 211 20.63 -24.35 -3.04
C GLY A 211 19.58 -23.57 -3.78
N TYR A 212 18.68 -24.28 -4.41
CA TYR A 212 17.53 -23.70 -5.06
C TYR A 212 16.44 -23.39 -4.04
N PRO A 213 15.82 -22.21 -4.09
CA PRO A 213 14.71 -21.89 -3.20
C PRO A 213 13.47 -22.72 -3.54
N ALA A 214 12.79 -23.20 -2.53
CA ALA A 214 11.53 -23.90 -2.64
C ALA A 214 10.58 -23.51 -1.50
N TYR A 215 9.29 -23.53 -1.78
CA TYR A 215 8.25 -23.28 -0.79
C TYR A 215 7.24 -24.42 -0.82
N GLY A 216 6.92 -24.93 0.36
CA GLY A 216 5.98 -26.01 0.53
C GLY A 216 4.74 -25.61 1.33
N TRP A 217 3.87 -26.59 1.53
CA TRP A 217 2.70 -26.46 2.39
C TRP A 217 3.06 -26.83 3.82
N LEU A 218 2.61 -26.01 4.77
CA LEU A 218 2.69 -26.25 6.20
C LEU A 218 1.31 -26.59 6.75
N ASP A 219 1.20 -27.77 7.36
CA ASP A 219 0.05 -28.13 8.19
C ASP A 219 0.38 -27.78 9.64
N THR A 220 -0.13 -26.67 10.14
CA THR A 220 0.13 -26.19 11.49
C THR A 220 -0.43 -27.13 12.57
N THR A 221 -1.44 -27.94 12.24
CA THR A 221 -2.07 -28.89 13.19
C THR A 221 -1.26 -30.17 13.39
N ALA A 222 -0.32 -30.44 12.47
CA ALA A 222 0.55 -31.61 12.53
C ALA A 222 1.92 -31.34 13.16
N LEU A 223 2.18 -30.08 13.58
CA LEU A 223 3.44 -29.69 14.19
C LEU A 223 3.53 -30.18 15.65
N SER A 224 4.73 -30.55 16.09
CA SER A 224 5.01 -30.76 17.50
C SER A 224 5.06 -29.41 18.21
N GLU A 225 4.67 -29.36 19.48
CA GLU A 225 4.64 -28.10 20.29
C GLU A 225 5.98 -27.38 20.30
N ASP A 226 7.10 -28.10 20.27
CA ASP A 226 8.47 -27.56 20.28
C ASP A 226 8.98 -27.14 18.90
N THR A 227 8.18 -27.32 17.83
CA THR A 227 8.63 -26.94 16.48
C THR A 227 8.74 -25.42 16.37
N GLY A 228 9.94 -24.95 15.99
CA GLY A 228 10.18 -23.53 15.75
C GLY A 228 9.39 -23.03 14.54
N ILE A 229 8.82 -21.87 14.65
CA ILE A 229 8.04 -21.22 13.59
C ILE A 229 8.25 -19.71 13.60
N VAL A 230 7.84 -19.07 12.53
CA VAL A 230 7.74 -17.61 12.41
C VAL A 230 6.28 -17.27 12.10
N ALA A 231 5.69 -16.36 12.86
CA ALA A 231 4.33 -15.89 12.63
C ALA A 231 4.33 -14.43 12.16
N TYR A 232 3.57 -14.16 11.11
CA TYR A 232 3.27 -12.81 10.64
C TYR A 232 1.84 -12.49 11.05
N LEU A 233 1.63 -11.37 11.69
CA LEU A 233 0.37 -10.97 12.29
C LEU A 233 -0.22 -9.75 11.58
N GLN A 234 -1.52 -9.81 11.34
CA GLN A 234 -2.34 -8.63 11.15
C GLN A 234 -3.15 -8.40 12.44
N VAL A 235 -3.12 -7.18 12.97
CA VAL A 235 -3.87 -6.83 14.17
C VAL A 235 -5.21 -6.17 13.82
N THR A 236 -6.22 -6.34 14.68
CA THR A 236 -7.55 -5.74 14.49
C THR A 236 -7.51 -4.21 14.54
N GLN A 237 -6.54 -3.62 15.26
CA GLN A 237 -6.35 -2.20 15.42
C GLN A 237 -4.91 -1.79 15.10
N PRO A 238 -4.54 -1.63 13.80
CA PRO A 238 -3.15 -1.33 13.40
C PRO A 238 -2.54 -0.09 14.08
N ARG A 239 -3.38 0.90 14.43
CA ARG A 239 -2.92 2.11 15.15
C ARG A 239 -2.36 1.83 16.55
N LYS A 240 -2.69 0.69 17.14
CA LYS A 240 -2.21 0.24 18.45
C LYS A 240 -1.18 -0.88 18.35
N VAL A 241 -0.65 -1.15 17.16
CA VAL A 241 0.27 -2.27 16.94
C VAL A 241 1.46 -2.24 17.91
N TYR A 242 2.01 -1.05 18.20
CA TYR A 242 3.13 -0.88 19.13
C TYR A 242 2.77 -1.09 20.60
N GLU A 243 1.49 -1.19 20.95
CA GLU A 243 1.00 -1.56 22.27
C GLU A 243 0.59 -3.04 22.31
N ILE A 244 -0.04 -3.53 21.24
CA ILE A 244 -0.61 -4.88 21.12
C ILE A 244 0.51 -5.94 21.03
N ILE A 245 1.49 -5.74 20.15
CA ILE A 245 2.52 -6.76 19.90
C ILE A 245 3.38 -7.06 21.12
N PRO A 246 3.86 -6.07 21.93
CA PRO A 246 4.56 -6.37 23.18
C PRO A 246 3.70 -7.16 24.18
N GLN A 247 2.40 -6.85 24.27
CA GLN A 247 1.49 -7.60 25.15
C GLN A 247 1.35 -9.06 24.70
N ILE A 248 1.17 -9.29 23.38
CA ILE A 248 1.14 -10.66 22.83
C ILE A 248 2.45 -11.37 23.14
N ALA A 249 3.61 -10.71 22.96
CA ALA A 249 4.91 -11.30 23.24
C ALA A 249 5.06 -11.72 24.72
N GLU A 250 4.59 -10.90 25.64
CA GLU A 250 4.56 -11.21 27.07
C GLU A 250 3.59 -12.37 27.38
N ASP A 251 2.37 -12.34 26.82
CA ASP A 251 1.33 -13.37 27.03
C ASP A 251 1.80 -14.76 26.58
N ILE A 252 2.56 -14.85 25.50
CA ILE A 252 3.14 -16.11 24.99
C ILE A 252 4.48 -16.46 25.63
N GLY A 253 5.00 -15.62 26.55
CA GLY A 253 6.21 -15.88 27.31
C GLY A 253 7.51 -15.64 26.56
N LEU A 254 7.50 -14.83 25.48
CA LEU A 254 8.75 -14.42 24.82
C LEU A 254 9.63 -13.63 25.79
N GLN A 255 10.91 -13.92 25.75
CA GLN A 255 11.89 -13.22 26.56
C GLN A 255 12.67 -12.22 25.71
N PRO A 256 12.94 -11.01 26.24
CA PRO A 256 13.84 -10.09 25.57
C PRO A 256 15.28 -10.65 25.59
N ASP A 257 16.07 -10.24 24.61
CA ASP A 257 17.49 -10.55 24.56
C ASP A 257 18.29 -9.78 25.63
N GLU A 258 19.64 -9.93 25.64
CA GLU A 258 20.53 -9.26 26.56
C GLU A 258 20.53 -7.72 26.44
N PHE A 259 20.01 -7.17 25.36
CA PHE A 259 19.83 -5.73 25.11
C PHE A 259 18.42 -5.23 25.46
N GLY A 260 17.51 -6.13 25.82
CA GLY A 260 16.13 -5.82 26.15
C GLY A 260 15.19 -5.81 24.94
N ASP A 261 15.67 -6.26 23.79
CA ASP A 261 14.87 -6.33 22.56
C ASP A 261 14.15 -7.69 22.48
N TYR A 262 12.85 -7.64 22.23
CA TYR A 262 12.05 -8.84 22.00
C TYR A 262 12.23 -9.37 20.57
N PRO A 263 12.11 -10.69 20.35
CA PRO A 263 12.24 -11.32 19.03
C PRO A 263 11.01 -11.08 18.17
N PHE A 264 10.66 -9.83 17.91
CA PHE A 264 9.64 -9.44 16.95
C PHE A 264 10.08 -8.23 16.10
N ARG A 265 9.46 -8.07 14.95
CA ARG A 265 9.70 -6.96 14.03
C ARG A 265 8.40 -6.39 13.55
N TYR A 266 8.37 -5.08 13.29
CA TYR A 266 7.23 -4.39 12.68
C TYR A 266 7.45 -4.18 11.19
N HIS A 267 6.38 -4.19 10.42
CA HIS A 267 6.40 -3.77 9.02
C HIS A 267 6.39 -2.23 8.96
N THR A 268 7.47 -1.62 9.41
CA THR A 268 7.57 -0.17 9.63
C THR A 268 7.30 0.65 8.38
N ALA A 269 7.64 0.14 7.19
CA ALA A 269 7.37 0.82 5.92
C ALA A 269 5.86 0.88 5.64
N LEU A 270 5.15 -0.23 5.73
CA LEU A 270 3.71 -0.30 5.51
C LEU A 270 2.94 0.49 6.57
N LEU A 271 3.28 0.31 7.85
CA LEU A 271 2.69 1.05 8.96
C LEU A 271 2.91 2.56 8.80
N GLY A 272 4.12 2.97 8.39
CA GLY A 272 4.45 4.36 8.11
C GLY A 272 3.61 4.96 6.97
N MET A 273 3.30 4.19 5.93
CA MET A 273 2.38 4.60 4.86
C MET A 273 0.95 4.79 5.36
N TYR A 274 0.53 4.07 6.40
CA TYR A 274 -0.76 4.29 7.08
C TYR A 274 -0.71 5.41 8.14
N GLY A 275 0.45 6.06 8.30
CA GLY A 275 0.64 7.13 9.30
C GLY A 275 0.81 6.60 10.72
N ILE A 276 1.22 5.35 10.88
CA ILE A 276 1.42 4.66 12.15
C ILE A 276 2.93 4.56 12.42
N TYR A 277 3.39 5.19 13.48
CA TYR A 277 4.82 5.25 13.83
C TYR A 277 5.04 4.81 15.27
N ALA A 278 6.21 4.22 15.53
CA ALA A 278 6.63 3.92 16.89
C ALA A 278 6.70 5.20 17.74
N PRO A 279 6.39 5.13 19.03
CA PRO A 279 6.49 6.27 19.93
C PRO A 279 7.85 6.96 19.83
N GLY A 280 7.85 8.28 19.63
CA GLY A 280 9.07 9.08 19.48
C GLY A 280 9.75 9.05 18.10
N HIS A 281 9.33 8.19 17.17
CA HIS A 281 10.00 8.01 15.86
C HIS A 281 9.34 8.76 14.70
N PHE A 282 8.26 9.50 14.94
CA PHE A 282 7.53 10.22 13.89
C PHE A 282 8.43 11.18 13.09
N LEU A 283 9.24 12.01 13.78
CA LEU A 283 10.09 13.02 13.12
C LEU A 283 11.41 12.44 12.56
N SER A 284 11.84 11.27 13.00
CA SER A 284 13.05 10.63 12.48
C SER A 284 12.81 9.91 11.15
N SER A 285 11.58 9.49 10.87
CA SER A 285 11.21 8.79 9.65
C SER A 285 11.12 9.74 8.44
N ASP A 286 11.45 9.25 7.25
CA ASP A 286 11.41 10.05 6.01
C ASP A 286 10.00 10.19 5.43
N LEU A 287 9.13 9.21 5.64
CA LEU A 287 7.73 9.25 5.15
C LEU A 287 6.92 10.44 5.70
N PRO A 288 6.94 10.76 7.01
CA PRO A 288 6.26 11.95 7.52
C PRO A 288 6.82 13.25 6.94
N LYS A 289 8.14 13.33 6.74
CA LYS A 289 8.77 14.50 6.11
C LYS A 289 8.30 14.70 4.67
N LEU A 290 8.20 13.59 3.91
CA LEU A 290 7.65 13.60 2.55
C LEU A 290 6.18 14.01 2.54
N ALA A 291 5.36 13.43 3.42
CA ALA A 291 3.94 13.77 3.56
C ALA A 291 3.73 15.24 3.94
N LEU A 292 4.56 15.78 4.85
CA LEU A 292 4.56 17.20 5.22
C LEU A 292 4.94 18.07 4.03
N ALA A 293 5.98 17.73 3.28
CA ALA A 293 6.40 18.48 2.10
C ALA A 293 5.30 18.52 1.03
N LEU A 294 4.66 17.38 0.74
CA LEU A 294 3.52 17.31 -0.18
C LEU A 294 2.32 18.13 0.33
N GLY A 295 2.03 18.08 1.63
CA GLY A 295 0.99 18.88 2.26
C GLY A 295 1.24 20.40 2.12
N LEU A 296 2.50 20.84 2.29
CA LEU A 296 2.88 22.23 2.09
C LEU A 296 2.73 22.67 0.62
N VAL A 297 3.12 21.84 -0.33
CA VAL A 297 2.93 22.10 -1.77
C VAL A 297 1.44 22.22 -2.11
N MET A 298 0.61 21.34 -1.57
CA MET A 298 -0.84 21.42 -1.75
C MET A 298 -1.42 22.70 -1.14
N ALA A 299 -1.04 23.04 0.09
CA ALA A 299 -1.50 24.26 0.76
C ALA A 299 -1.07 25.52 -0.01
N ALA A 300 0.16 25.57 -0.49
CA ALA A 300 0.64 26.68 -1.32
C ALA A 300 -0.14 26.80 -2.64
N SER A 301 -0.40 25.67 -3.31
CA SER A 301 -1.22 25.64 -4.52
C SER A 301 -2.63 26.14 -4.27
N MET A 302 -3.27 25.71 -3.18
CA MET A 302 -4.60 26.20 -2.77
C MET A 302 -4.60 27.72 -2.52
N ALA A 303 -3.58 28.24 -1.85
CA ALA A 303 -3.43 29.69 -1.58
C ALA A 303 -3.29 30.50 -2.89
N VAL A 304 -2.47 30.02 -3.83
CA VAL A 304 -2.30 30.67 -5.15
C VAL A 304 -3.63 30.68 -5.92
N PHE A 305 -4.35 29.56 -5.98
CA PHE A 305 -5.63 29.50 -6.67
C PHE A 305 -6.71 30.36 -5.98
N ALA A 306 -6.77 30.37 -4.65
CA ALA A 306 -7.66 31.27 -3.91
C ALA A 306 -7.36 32.75 -4.25
N TYR A 307 -6.09 33.12 -4.35
CA TYR A 307 -5.68 34.46 -4.75
C TYR A 307 -6.10 34.80 -6.19
N ILE A 308 -5.91 33.87 -7.15
CA ILE A 308 -6.32 34.05 -8.56
C ILE A 308 -7.84 34.25 -8.65
N ILE A 309 -8.62 33.38 -7.98
CA ILE A 309 -10.09 33.46 -7.95
C ILE A 309 -10.55 34.78 -7.33
N ARG A 310 -9.96 35.15 -6.18
CA ARG A 310 -10.23 36.45 -5.53
C ARG A 310 -9.94 37.64 -6.45
N GLY A 311 -8.82 37.57 -7.19
CA GLY A 311 -8.45 38.61 -8.17
C GLY A 311 -9.48 38.73 -9.29
N ALA A 312 -9.94 37.62 -9.85
CA ALA A 312 -10.95 37.59 -10.91
C ALA A 312 -12.27 38.19 -10.45
N PHE A 313 -12.74 37.84 -9.23
CA PHE A 313 -13.94 38.42 -8.65
C PHE A 313 -13.77 39.92 -8.29
N SER A 314 -12.62 40.34 -7.78
CA SER A 314 -12.33 41.72 -7.44
C SER A 314 -12.39 42.63 -8.66
N ILE A 315 -11.79 42.19 -9.79
CA ILE A 315 -11.84 42.95 -11.06
C ILE A 315 -13.30 43.07 -11.54
N SER A 316 -14.08 41.98 -11.46
CA SER A 316 -15.50 42.02 -11.80
C SER A 316 -16.29 42.95 -10.90
N ALA A 317 -16.07 42.91 -9.60
CA ALA A 317 -16.75 43.76 -8.63
C ALA A 317 -16.46 45.24 -8.87
N LYS A 318 -15.20 45.64 -9.11
CA LYS A 318 -14.80 47.00 -9.39
C LYS A 318 -15.51 47.57 -10.62
N ARG A 319 -15.67 46.80 -11.69
CA ARG A 319 -16.42 47.21 -12.89
C ARG A 319 -17.91 47.43 -12.61
N LYS A 320 -18.47 46.67 -11.68
CA LYS A 320 -19.89 46.71 -11.33
C LYS A 320 -20.26 47.76 -10.28
N VAL A 321 -19.30 48.44 -9.65
CA VAL A 321 -19.59 49.46 -8.61
C VAL A 321 -20.54 50.53 -9.14
N LYS A 322 -20.38 51.01 -10.39
CA LYS A 322 -21.27 51.96 -11.01
C LYS A 322 -22.70 51.41 -11.19
N GLU A 323 -22.85 50.18 -11.64
CA GLU A 323 -24.15 49.51 -11.82
C GLU A 323 -24.85 49.28 -10.48
N LEU A 324 -24.10 48.86 -9.45
CA LEU A 324 -24.61 48.69 -8.09
C LEU A 324 -25.03 50.00 -7.45
N GLY A 325 -24.31 51.12 -7.75
CA GLY A 325 -24.69 52.45 -7.36
C GLY A 325 -26.03 52.91 -7.95
N ILE A 326 -26.26 52.60 -9.23
CA ILE A 326 -27.55 52.88 -9.88
C ILE A 326 -28.67 52.05 -9.26
N LEU A 327 -28.44 50.77 -8.98
CA LEU A 327 -29.43 49.89 -8.33
C LEU A 327 -29.78 50.41 -6.91
N LYS A 328 -28.79 50.90 -6.17
CA LYS A 328 -29.01 51.54 -4.86
C LYS A 328 -29.82 52.83 -4.96
N SER A 329 -29.60 53.65 -5.99
CA SER A 329 -30.37 54.90 -6.20
C SER A 329 -31.81 54.64 -6.64
N ILE A 330 -32.13 53.50 -7.22
CA ILE A 330 -33.50 53.05 -7.57
C ILE A 330 -34.20 52.39 -6.35
N GLY A 331 -33.54 52.28 -5.17
CA GLY A 331 -34.14 51.80 -3.93
C GLY A 331 -33.84 50.37 -3.54
N MET A 332 -32.87 49.70 -4.18
CA MET A 332 -32.43 48.36 -3.72
C MET A 332 -31.75 48.49 -2.35
N THR A 333 -32.14 47.59 -1.43
CA THR A 333 -31.51 47.50 -0.10
C THR A 333 -30.12 46.84 -0.17
N PRO A 334 -29.20 47.16 0.75
CA PRO A 334 -27.88 46.50 0.81
C PRO A 334 -27.97 44.97 0.88
N ARG A 335 -28.99 44.43 1.55
CA ARG A 335 -29.26 42.98 1.66
C ARG A 335 -29.62 42.35 0.29
N GLN A 336 -30.42 43.06 -0.52
CA GLN A 336 -30.78 42.61 -1.87
C GLN A 336 -29.58 42.64 -2.81
N ILE A 337 -28.73 43.67 -2.73
CA ILE A 337 -27.49 43.79 -3.50
C ILE A 337 -26.54 42.63 -3.12
N HIS A 338 -26.35 42.38 -1.82
CA HIS A 338 -25.52 41.28 -1.35
C HIS A 338 -26.06 39.93 -1.88
N MET A 339 -27.35 39.70 -1.78
CA MET A 339 -28.00 38.47 -2.28
C MET A 339 -27.80 38.29 -3.79
N MET A 340 -27.89 39.39 -4.58
CA MET A 340 -27.63 39.36 -6.02
C MET A 340 -26.19 38.93 -6.32
N ILE A 341 -25.18 39.46 -5.62
CA ILE A 341 -23.77 39.11 -5.79
C ILE A 341 -23.53 37.65 -5.42
N VAL A 342 -24.12 37.16 -4.33
CA VAL A 342 -24.01 35.77 -3.91
C VAL A 342 -24.62 34.82 -4.91
N TYR A 343 -25.78 35.13 -5.48
CA TYR A 343 -26.39 34.32 -6.54
C TYR A 343 -25.53 34.29 -7.81
N GLU A 344 -24.99 35.43 -8.19
CA GLU A 344 -24.10 35.52 -9.33
C GLU A 344 -22.82 34.67 -9.12
N ALA A 345 -22.15 34.83 -7.96
CA ALA A 345 -20.97 34.05 -7.59
C ALA A 345 -21.27 32.54 -7.63
N ARG A 346 -22.42 32.15 -7.09
CA ARG A 346 -22.84 30.75 -7.05
C ARG A 346 -23.04 30.15 -8.47
N TRP A 347 -23.66 30.87 -9.37
CA TRP A 347 -23.84 30.45 -10.75
C TRP A 347 -22.52 30.38 -11.53
N LEU A 348 -21.60 31.31 -11.28
CA LEU A 348 -20.30 31.36 -11.94
C LEU A 348 -19.32 30.29 -11.43
N SER A 349 -19.53 29.77 -10.21
CA SER A 349 -18.61 28.80 -9.59
C SER A 349 -19.08 27.36 -9.66
N VAL A 350 -20.38 27.07 -9.45
CA VAL A 350 -20.88 25.69 -9.31
C VAL A 350 -20.66 24.88 -10.58
N LEU A 351 -21.03 25.41 -11.75
CA LEU A 351 -20.88 24.68 -13.00
C LEU A 351 -19.41 24.39 -13.36
N PRO A 352 -18.49 25.37 -13.32
CA PRO A 352 -17.07 25.10 -13.55
C PRO A 352 -16.48 24.09 -12.56
N ILE A 353 -16.83 24.14 -11.29
CA ILE A 353 -16.34 23.21 -10.28
C ILE A 353 -16.82 21.77 -10.57
N LEU A 354 -18.10 21.58 -10.92
CA LEU A 354 -18.61 20.26 -11.28
C LEU A 354 -17.90 19.67 -12.51
N VAL A 355 -17.69 20.50 -13.54
CA VAL A 355 -16.96 20.09 -14.75
C VAL A 355 -15.49 19.80 -14.43
N SER A 356 -14.88 20.59 -13.54
CA SER A 356 -13.47 20.44 -13.19
C SER A 356 -13.16 19.14 -12.47
N VAL A 357 -14.09 18.57 -11.70
CA VAL A 357 -13.91 17.26 -11.07
C VAL A 357 -13.70 16.17 -12.13
N GLY A 358 -14.56 16.14 -13.16
CA GLY A 358 -14.41 15.19 -14.27
C GLY A 358 -13.12 15.40 -15.08
N LEU A 359 -12.80 16.66 -15.41
CA LEU A 359 -11.58 16.99 -16.14
C LEU A 359 -10.30 16.72 -15.31
N GLY A 360 -10.32 17.01 -14.02
CA GLY A 360 -9.21 16.73 -13.10
C GLY A 360 -8.91 15.25 -12.98
N TYR A 361 -9.95 14.41 -12.88
CA TYR A 361 -9.81 12.97 -12.89
C TYR A 361 -9.23 12.44 -14.22
N LEU A 362 -9.76 12.88 -15.36
CA LEU A 362 -9.27 12.48 -16.68
C LEU A 362 -7.82 12.90 -16.91
N PHE A 363 -7.45 14.10 -16.48
CA PHE A 363 -6.07 14.59 -16.58
C PHE A 363 -5.12 13.77 -15.69
N SER A 364 -5.51 13.49 -14.45
CA SER A 364 -4.75 12.66 -13.52
C SER A 364 -4.55 11.26 -14.07
N TYR A 365 -5.59 10.64 -14.62
CA TYR A 365 -5.51 9.33 -15.26
C TYR A 365 -4.53 9.33 -16.44
N GLY A 366 -4.59 10.36 -17.29
CA GLY A 366 -3.66 10.49 -18.41
C GLY A 366 -2.20 10.63 -17.98
N VAL A 367 -1.94 11.38 -16.91
CA VAL A 367 -0.58 11.54 -16.35
C VAL A 367 -0.08 10.22 -15.76
N LEU A 368 -0.93 9.50 -15.02
CA LEU A 368 -0.57 8.19 -14.45
C LEU A 368 -0.33 7.13 -15.52
N ALA A 369 -1.13 7.11 -16.59
CA ALA A 369 -0.94 6.21 -17.71
C ALA A 369 0.41 6.50 -18.43
N ALA A 370 0.70 7.76 -18.70
CA ALA A 370 1.98 8.15 -19.29
C ALA A 370 3.19 7.82 -18.38
N TYR A 371 3.02 7.97 -17.07
CA TYR A 371 4.06 7.59 -16.10
C TYR A 371 4.26 6.07 -16.06
N SER A 372 3.18 5.29 -16.11
CA SER A 372 3.23 3.82 -16.18
C SER A 372 3.96 3.33 -17.43
N ASP A 373 3.68 3.93 -18.59
CA ASP A 373 4.34 3.57 -19.85
C ASP A 373 5.86 3.88 -19.80
N LEU A 374 6.24 5.04 -19.24
CA LEU A 374 7.65 5.41 -19.05
C LEU A 374 8.38 4.47 -18.08
N THR A 375 7.73 4.06 -16.99
CA THR A 375 8.33 3.13 -16.03
C THR A 375 8.45 1.73 -16.60
N GLN A 376 7.51 1.28 -17.42
CA GLN A 376 7.58 0.01 -18.12
C GLN A 376 8.77 -0.03 -19.11
N GLU A 377 9.03 1.08 -19.80
CA GLU A 377 10.15 1.19 -20.74
C GLU A 377 11.50 1.15 -20.02
N VAL A 378 11.59 1.68 -18.78
CA VAL A 378 12.82 1.76 -17.98
C VAL A 378 13.03 0.51 -17.11
N THR A 379 12.00 -0.07 -16.53
CA THR A 379 12.10 -1.16 -15.53
C THR A 379 11.61 -2.52 -16.02
N GLY A 380 11.00 -2.59 -17.22
CA GLY A 380 10.46 -3.85 -17.77
C GLY A 380 9.22 -4.40 -17.04
N SER A 381 8.72 -3.72 -16.02
CA SER A 381 7.55 -4.12 -15.26
C SER A 381 6.38 -3.13 -15.44
N ARG A 382 5.21 -3.65 -15.76
CA ARG A 382 3.98 -2.83 -15.80
C ARG A 382 3.53 -2.48 -14.40
N ILE A 383 3.35 -1.20 -14.14
CA ILE A 383 2.66 -0.71 -12.97
C ILE A 383 1.16 -0.77 -13.29
N THR A 384 0.46 -1.75 -12.76
CA THR A 384 -1.00 -1.93 -12.94
C THR A 384 -1.78 -1.16 -11.87
#